data_4522ac7daead65120f5fac9822fe15f9
#
_entry.id   4522ac7daead65120f5fac9822fe15f9
#
_cell.length_a   1.000
_cell.length_b   1.000
_cell.length_c   1.000
_cell.angle_alpha   90.00
_cell.angle_beta   90.00
_cell.angle_gamma   90.00
#
_symmetry.space_group_name_H-M   'P 1'
#
loop_
_entity.id
_entity.type
_entity.pdbx_description
1 polymer ?
#
loop_
_entity_poly.entity_id
_entity_poly.type
_entity_poly.pdbx_seq_one_letter_code
_entity_poly.pdbx_strand_id
1 'polypeptide(L)'
;TGFGGSFTEASAHLLNKLSKANREKILNAYFSENGANYSLTRTTIASCDFSLKNYTYAKVENDLALEHFTIEDDKDDIIPMILEAKAISKEGFNIIASPWSCPPWMKDNKSYIGGKLLPEYNDTFALYFSKYLEAYKKEGIDIWGVTVINEPHGNGNNWESTLFSPEEMTLFVQNHLGPKLERDGWNEIKILGYDQNRAGLQEWVDAMYKDDKTSKYFAGTAIHWYESTYEVFPEALQYAHNKAPNKYLIQTEACVDSEIPHWQDDAWYWKKEATDWGWDWASEKDKYLHPKYAPVNRYAEDIIGCL
;
A
#
# COMPACT_ATOMS: atom_id res chain seq x y z
N THR A 1 17.31 -2.62 -2.94
CA THR A 1 16.76 -1.76 -1.89
C THR A 1 16.29 -0.46 -2.52
N GLY A 2 15.13 0.05 -2.19
CA GLY A 2 14.57 1.27 -2.76
C GLY A 2 13.73 2.02 -1.73
N PHE A 3 13.56 3.31 -1.97
CA PHE A 3 12.72 4.17 -1.16
C PHE A 3 11.75 4.93 -2.06
N GLY A 4 10.61 5.31 -1.50
CA GLY A 4 9.63 6.09 -2.24
C GLY A 4 8.41 6.43 -1.42
N GLY A 5 7.36 6.86 -2.10
CA GLY A 5 6.07 7.22 -1.54
C GLY A 5 4.93 6.71 -2.38
N SER A 6 3.71 7.08 -2.01
CA SER A 6 2.50 6.61 -2.68
C SER A 6 1.94 7.61 -3.68
N PHE A 7 1.45 7.10 -4.79
CA PHE A 7 0.54 7.80 -5.69
C PHE A 7 -0.90 7.52 -5.25
N THR A 8 -1.56 8.52 -4.69
CA THR A 8 -2.98 8.46 -4.28
C THR A 8 -3.82 9.44 -5.07
N GLU A 9 -5.11 9.17 -5.23
CA GLU A 9 -6.03 10.08 -5.92
C GLU A 9 -6.06 11.47 -5.25
N ALA A 10 -6.11 11.52 -3.91
CA ALA A 10 -6.09 12.78 -3.16
C ALA A 10 -4.82 13.60 -3.44
N SER A 11 -3.65 12.97 -3.47
CA SER A 11 -2.37 13.63 -3.78
C SER A 11 -2.35 14.16 -5.21
N ALA A 12 -2.78 13.34 -6.17
CA ALA A 12 -2.86 13.71 -7.58
C ALA A 12 -3.83 14.86 -7.80
N HIS A 13 -5.02 14.79 -7.18
CA HIS A 13 -6.02 15.84 -7.23
C HIS A 13 -5.51 17.18 -6.67
N LEU A 14 -4.78 17.16 -5.56
CA LEU A 14 -4.17 18.37 -5.01
C LEU A 14 -3.06 18.92 -5.91
N LEU A 15 -2.21 18.06 -6.47
CA LEU A 15 -1.18 18.48 -7.42
C LEU A 15 -1.79 19.12 -8.66
N ASN A 16 -2.93 18.61 -9.16
CA ASN A 16 -3.64 19.17 -10.31
C ASN A 16 -4.20 20.58 -10.06
N LYS A 17 -4.40 20.97 -8.79
CA LYS A 17 -4.81 22.35 -8.41
C LYS A 17 -3.65 23.35 -8.39
N LEU A 18 -2.41 22.86 -8.41
CA LEU A 18 -1.24 23.73 -8.42
C LEU A 18 -0.94 24.27 -9.82
N SER A 19 -0.20 25.39 -9.87
CA SER A 19 0.39 25.83 -11.13
C SER A 19 1.35 24.76 -11.66
N LYS A 20 1.50 24.68 -12.99
CA LYS A 20 2.42 23.72 -13.63
C LYS A 20 3.83 23.80 -13.02
N ALA A 21 4.35 25.01 -12.79
CA ALA A 21 5.69 25.18 -12.21
C ALA A 21 5.80 24.62 -10.79
N ASN A 22 4.78 24.77 -9.94
CA ASN A 22 4.78 24.23 -8.59
C ASN A 22 4.65 22.71 -8.62
N ARG A 23 3.81 22.15 -9.49
CA ARG A 23 3.68 20.70 -9.67
C ARG A 23 4.99 20.08 -10.13
N GLU A 24 5.61 20.64 -11.17
CA GLU A 24 6.92 20.19 -11.64
C GLU A 24 8.00 20.27 -10.56
N LYS A 25 8.01 21.32 -9.73
CA LYS A 25 8.94 21.46 -8.62
C LYS A 25 8.77 20.34 -7.61
N ILE A 26 7.55 19.97 -7.24
CA ILE A 26 7.27 18.89 -6.30
C ILE A 26 7.69 17.55 -6.89
N LEU A 27 7.29 17.23 -8.11
CA LEU A 27 7.65 15.97 -8.75
C LEU A 27 9.16 15.84 -8.97
N ASN A 28 9.85 16.93 -9.31
CA ASN A 28 11.32 16.92 -9.38
C ASN A 28 11.97 16.68 -8.01
N ALA A 29 11.43 17.22 -6.93
CA ALA A 29 11.95 16.98 -5.57
C ALA A 29 11.88 15.50 -5.18
N TYR A 30 10.89 14.75 -5.68
CA TYR A 30 10.75 13.33 -5.38
C TYR A 30 11.46 12.42 -6.39
N PHE A 31 11.37 12.70 -7.69
CA PHE A 31 11.72 11.74 -8.74
C PHE A 31 12.99 12.08 -9.54
N SER A 32 13.52 13.31 -9.45
CA SER A 32 14.75 13.65 -10.17
C SER A 32 16.00 13.18 -9.44
N GLU A 33 17.10 13.02 -10.18
CA GLU A 33 18.43 12.69 -9.63
C GLU A 33 18.93 13.71 -8.60
N ASN A 34 18.48 14.95 -8.67
CA ASN A 34 18.83 16.01 -7.73
C ASN A 34 17.87 16.11 -6.54
N GLY A 35 16.82 15.31 -6.52
CA GLY A 35 15.84 15.18 -5.46
C GLY A 35 16.04 13.92 -4.62
N ALA A 36 14.93 13.38 -4.11
CA ALA A 36 14.94 12.13 -3.34
C ALA A 36 15.20 10.89 -4.21
N ASN A 37 15.07 11.02 -5.53
CA ASN A 37 15.31 9.97 -6.52
C ASN A 37 14.58 8.65 -6.17
N TYR A 38 13.27 8.74 -5.96
CA TYR A 38 12.45 7.58 -5.59
C TYR A 38 12.59 6.45 -6.61
N SER A 39 12.81 5.24 -6.12
CA SER A 39 13.03 4.04 -6.91
C SER A 39 12.00 2.93 -6.63
N LEU A 40 11.19 3.08 -5.58
CA LEU A 40 10.08 2.20 -5.24
C LEU A 40 8.89 3.04 -4.82
N THR A 41 7.73 2.80 -5.40
CA THR A 41 6.51 3.55 -5.12
C THR A 41 5.33 2.61 -4.91
N ARG A 42 4.25 3.12 -4.33
CA ARG A 42 2.99 2.39 -4.19
C ARG A 42 1.85 3.15 -4.86
N THR A 43 0.87 2.43 -5.38
CA THR A 43 -0.40 2.98 -5.86
C THR A 43 -1.56 2.07 -5.48
N THR A 44 -2.79 2.54 -5.66
CA THR A 44 -4.00 1.80 -5.32
C THR A 44 -4.52 1.01 -6.52
N ILE A 45 -5.24 -0.09 -6.27
CA ILE A 45 -6.11 -0.76 -7.22
C ILE A 45 -7.54 -0.39 -6.85
N ALA A 46 -8.16 0.54 -7.56
CA ALA A 46 -9.39 1.24 -7.25
C ALA A 46 -9.27 2.16 -6.01
N SER A 47 -10.39 2.46 -5.34
CA SER A 47 -10.41 3.43 -4.25
C SER A 47 -9.77 2.93 -2.96
N CYS A 48 -9.32 3.89 -2.17
CA CYS A 48 -8.80 3.72 -0.81
C CYS A 48 -9.26 4.89 0.07
N ASP A 49 -8.83 4.94 1.32
CA ASP A 49 -9.08 6.04 2.25
C ASP A 49 -8.54 7.42 1.77
N PHE A 50 -7.56 7.43 0.86
CA PHE A 50 -7.05 8.62 0.18
C PHE A 50 -7.66 8.83 -1.20
N SER A 51 -8.90 8.38 -1.42
CA SER A 51 -9.68 8.64 -2.64
C SER A 51 -10.74 9.71 -2.40
N LEU A 52 -11.20 10.34 -3.47
CA LEU A 52 -12.24 11.37 -3.40
C LEU A 52 -13.64 10.78 -3.18
N LYS A 53 -13.80 9.51 -3.52
CA LYS A 53 -15.04 8.72 -3.37
C LYS A 53 -14.68 7.23 -3.42
N ASN A 54 -15.59 6.38 -2.93
CA ASN A 54 -15.46 4.95 -3.17
C ASN A 54 -15.75 4.60 -4.63
N TYR A 55 -14.91 3.77 -5.24
CA TYR A 55 -15.14 3.22 -6.59
C TYR A 55 -14.45 1.86 -6.77
N THR A 56 -14.90 1.14 -7.77
CA THR A 56 -14.29 -0.10 -8.25
C THR A 56 -14.27 -0.11 -9.77
N TYR A 57 -13.30 -0.79 -10.36
CA TYR A 57 -13.24 -0.94 -11.82
C TYR A 57 -14.26 -1.97 -12.36
N ALA A 58 -14.86 -2.80 -11.50
CA ALA A 58 -15.90 -3.78 -11.83
C ALA A 58 -17.25 -3.32 -11.28
N LYS A 59 -17.85 -2.32 -11.95
CA LYS A 59 -19.09 -1.64 -11.49
C LYS A 59 -20.36 -2.46 -11.75
N VAL A 60 -20.31 -3.43 -12.69
CA VAL A 60 -21.45 -4.25 -13.07
C VAL A 60 -21.47 -5.52 -12.21
N GLU A 61 -22.55 -5.71 -11.45
CA GLU A 61 -22.72 -6.90 -10.61
C GLU A 61 -22.81 -8.16 -11.45
N ASN A 62 -22.20 -9.26 -10.97
CA ASN A 62 -22.18 -10.57 -11.61
C ASN A 62 -21.53 -10.61 -13.00
N ASP A 63 -20.75 -9.60 -13.37
CA ASP A 63 -19.89 -9.62 -14.56
C ASP A 63 -18.64 -10.48 -14.30
N LEU A 64 -18.82 -11.80 -14.29
CA LEU A 64 -17.75 -12.75 -13.94
C LEU A 64 -16.56 -12.71 -14.92
N ALA A 65 -16.81 -12.33 -16.16
CA ALA A 65 -15.79 -12.17 -17.20
C ALA A 65 -15.13 -10.79 -17.19
N LEU A 66 -15.61 -9.88 -16.35
CA LEU A 66 -15.19 -8.48 -16.28
C LEU A 66 -15.16 -7.80 -17.66
N GLU A 67 -16.22 -8.01 -18.45
CA GLU A 67 -16.36 -7.39 -19.78
C GLU A 67 -16.51 -5.87 -19.70
N HIS A 68 -17.08 -5.38 -18.59
CA HIS A 68 -17.29 -3.97 -18.31
C HIS A 68 -16.21 -3.35 -17.39
N PHE A 69 -15.07 -4.03 -17.24
CA PHE A 69 -13.96 -3.52 -16.45
C PHE A 69 -13.39 -2.22 -17.04
N THR A 70 -13.21 -1.20 -16.20
CA THR A 70 -12.67 0.09 -16.65
C THR A 70 -11.90 0.79 -15.55
N ILE A 71 -10.75 1.39 -15.88
CA ILE A 71 -9.91 2.23 -15.01
C ILE A 71 -10.20 3.72 -15.24
N GLU A 72 -11.36 4.09 -15.76
CA GLU A 72 -11.67 5.47 -16.12
C GLU A 72 -11.56 6.43 -14.95
N ASP A 73 -11.86 5.97 -13.73
CA ASP A 73 -11.75 6.80 -12.51
C ASP A 73 -10.31 7.26 -12.23
N ASP A 74 -9.28 6.54 -12.70
CA ASP A 74 -7.87 6.88 -12.45
C ASP A 74 -7.28 7.84 -13.51
N LYS A 75 -7.98 8.04 -14.63
CA LYS A 75 -7.43 8.76 -15.79
C LYS A 75 -7.27 10.25 -15.59
N ASP A 76 -8.04 10.82 -14.68
CA ASP A 76 -8.00 12.27 -14.44
C ASP A 76 -6.88 12.69 -13.47
N ASP A 77 -6.48 11.80 -12.57
CA ASP A 77 -5.58 12.13 -11.46
C ASP A 77 -4.37 11.19 -11.35
N ILE A 78 -4.56 9.93 -11.00
CA ILE A 78 -3.47 8.99 -10.66
C ILE A 78 -2.58 8.71 -11.88
N ILE A 79 -3.15 8.32 -13.00
CA ILE A 79 -2.41 7.95 -14.22
C ILE A 79 -1.56 9.13 -14.74
N PRO A 80 -2.10 10.34 -14.91
CA PRO A 80 -1.29 11.49 -15.30
C PRO A 80 -0.14 11.78 -14.34
N MET A 81 -0.36 11.69 -13.01
CA MET A 81 0.69 11.93 -12.02
C MET A 81 1.82 10.90 -12.16
N ILE A 82 1.50 9.61 -12.32
CA ILE A 82 2.51 8.55 -12.53
C ILE A 82 3.30 8.80 -13.81
N LEU A 83 2.65 9.16 -14.90
CA LEU A 83 3.31 9.42 -16.17
C LEU A 83 4.22 10.66 -16.12
N GLU A 84 3.81 11.72 -15.43
CA GLU A 84 4.67 12.89 -15.19
C GLU A 84 5.91 12.52 -14.34
N ALA A 85 5.72 11.73 -13.29
CA ALA A 85 6.82 11.24 -12.46
C ALA A 85 7.79 10.35 -13.28
N LYS A 86 7.26 9.46 -14.14
CA LYS A 86 8.06 8.65 -15.07
C LYS A 86 8.87 9.49 -16.05
N ALA A 87 8.32 10.58 -16.53
CA ALA A 87 9.02 11.49 -17.46
C ALA A 87 10.20 12.23 -16.80
N ILE A 88 10.17 12.40 -15.48
CA ILE A 88 11.21 13.07 -14.69
C ILE A 88 12.29 12.09 -14.25
N SER A 89 11.90 10.89 -13.84
CA SER A 89 12.83 9.86 -13.35
C SER A 89 13.65 9.27 -14.50
N LYS A 90 14.97 9.42 -14.44
CA LYS A 90 15.86 8.88 -15.48
C LYS A 90 16.10 7.38 -15.36
N GLU A 91 16.19 6.89 -14.14
CA GLU A 91 16.45 5.48 -13.84
C GLU A 91 15.17 4.65 -13.77
N GLY A 92 14.01 5.32 -13.72
CA GLY A 92 12.72 4.70 -13.48
C GLY A 92 12.52 4.33 -12.02
N PHE A 93 11.35 3.81 -11.72
CA PHE A 93 10.98 3.30 -10.39
C PHE A 93 10.02 2.13 -10.52
N ASN A 94 10.07 1.24 -9.53
CA ASN A 94 9.12 0.14 -9.40
C ASN A 94 7.83 0.63 -8.75
N ILE A 95 6.70 0.06 -9.16
CA ILE A 95 5.38 0.37 -8.58
C ILE A 95 4.78 -0.90 -7.99
N ILE A 96 4.40 -0.85 -6.71
CA ILE A 96 3.57 -1.84 -6.04
C ILE A 96 2.13 -1.32 -6.06
N ALA A 97 1.18 -2.14 -6.49
CA ALA A 97 -0.23 -1.78 -6.51
C ALA A 97 -1.02 -2.63 -5.51
N SER A 98 -1.89 -1.98 -4.72
CA SER A 98 -2.62 -2.62 -3.62
C SER A 98 -4.12 -2.31 -3.68
N PRO A 99 -5.02 -3.31 -3.68
CA PRO A 99 -6.44 -3.08 -3.46
C PRO A 99 -6.74 -2.94 -1.97
N TRP A 100 -7.63 -2.02 -1.61
CA TRP A 100 -8.19 -1.91 -0.26
C TRP A 100 -9.44 -2.77 -0.09
N SER A 101 -10.24 -2.86 -1.13
CA SER A 101 -11.46 -3.68 -1.12
C SER A 101 -11.62 -4.45 -2.43
N CYS A 102 -12.12 -5.68 -2.32
CA CYS A 102 -12.74 -6.34 -3.47
C CYS A 102 -13.97 -5.54 -3.92
N PRO A 103 -14.39 -5.64 -5.20
CA PRO A 103 -15.66 -5.07 -5.62
C PRO A 103 -16.80 -5.48 -4.67
N PRO A 104 -17.66 -4.56 -4.22
CA PRO A 104 -18.69 -4.86 -3.20
C PRO A 104 -19.56 -6.06 -3.51
N TRP A 105 -19.94 -6.26 -4.77
CA TRP A 105 -20.77 -7.38 -5.17
C TRP A 105 -20.10 -8.76 -5.07
N MET A 106 -18.76 -8.81 -4.95
CA MET A 106 -18.02 -10.05 -4.71
C MET A 106 -17.91 -10.39 -3.21
N LYS A 107 -18.43 -9.55 -2.31
CA LYS A 107 -18.30 -9.71 -0.87
C LYS A 107 -19.61 -10.13 -0.21
N ASP A 108 -19.49 -10.81 0.91
CA ASP A 108 -20.61 -11.31 1.73
C ASP A 108 -21.50 -10.17 2.26
N ASN A 109 -20.92 -9.01 2.55
CA ASN A 109 -21.62 -7.85 3.08
C ASN A 109 -22.01 -6.80 2.02
N LYS A 110 -21.65 -7.01 0.76
CA LYS A 110 -21.88 -6.10 -0.38
C LYS A 110 -21.47 -4.65 -0.15
N SER A 111 -20.42 -4.43 0.62
CA SER A 111 -19.92 -3.11 1.03
C SER A 111 -18.46 -2.93 0.64
N TYR A 112 -18.03 -1.68 0.41
CA TYR A 112 -16.61 -1.36 0.29
C TYR A 112 -15.86 -1.61 1.61
N ILE A 113 -16.54 -1.55 2.76
CA ILE A 113 -15.94 -1.60 4.08
C ILE A 113 -16.19 -2.97 4.71
N GLY A 114 -15.12 -3.61 5.21
CA GLY A 114 -15.19 -4.91 5.87
C GLY A 114 -15.70 -6.02 4.95
N GLY A 115 -16.21 -7.09 5.53
CA GLY A 115 -16.68 -8.27 4.80
C GLY A 115 -15.57 -9.12 4.21
N LYS A 116 -15.95 -10.26 3.65
CA LYS A 116 -15.05 -11.25 3.05
C LYS A 116 -15.37 -11.48 1.59
N LEU A 117 -14.35 -11.77 0.79
CA LEU A 117 -14.52 -12.26 -0.57
C LEU A 117 -15.27 -13.61 -0.53
N LEU A 118 -16.34 -13.71 -1.30
CA LEU A 118 -17.08 -14.96 -1.43
C LEU A 118 -16.30 -15.95 -2.32
N PRO A 119 -16.21 -17.22 -1.94
CA PRO A 119 -15.41 -18.22 -2.66
C PRO A 119 -15.72 -18.35 -4.15
N GLU A 120 -16.99 -18.19 -4.53
CA GLU A 120 -17.44 -18.23 -5.93
C GLU A 120 -16.86 -17.12 -6.80
N TYR A 121 -16.34 -16.05 -6.21
CA TYR A 121 -15.72 -14.94 -6.92
C TYR A 121 -14.19 -14.94 -6.88
N ASN A 122 -13.55 -15.96 -6.30
CA ASN A 122 -12.09 -16.03 -6.25
C ASN A 122 -11.45 -15.92 -7.64
N ASP A 123 -11.93 -16.64 -8.62
CA ASP A 123 -11.40 -16.57 -9.99
C ASP A 123 -11.66 -15.22 -10.65
N THR A 124 -12.81 -14.61 -10.38
CA THR A 124 -13.15 -13.27 -10.86
C THR A 124 -12.26 -12.19 -10.22
N PHE A 125 -11.98 -12.32 -8.94
CA PHE A 125 -11.08 -11.38 -8.26
C PHE A 125 -9.63 -11.56 -8.73
N ALA A 126 -9.19 -12.78 -9.01
CA ALA A 126 -7.90 -13.03 -9.66
C ALA A 126 -7.84 -12.42 -11.09
N LEU A 127 -8.93 -12.53 -11.87
CA LEU A 127 -9.06 -11.86 -13.17
C LEU A 127 -9.02 -10.34 -13.04
N TYR A 128 -9.55 -9.76 -11.97
CA TYR A 128 -9.53 -8.33 -11.70
C TYR A 128 -8.09 -7.77 -11.67
N PHE A 129 -7.16 -8.48 -11.04
CA PHE A 129 -5.73 -8.13 -11.06
C PHE A 129 -5.14 -8.18 -12.48
N SER A 130 -5.43 -9.24 -13.22
CA SER A 130 -4.92 -9.37 -14.59
C SER A 130 -5.42 -8.24 -15.51
N LYS A 131 -6.72 -7.91 -15.41
CA LYS A 131 -7.32 -6.77 -16.14
C LYS A 131 -6.70 -5.43 -15.75
N TYR A 132 -6.43 -5.22 -14.46
CA TYR A 132 -5.75 -4.02 -13.98
C TYR A 132 -4.35 -3.88 -14.57
N LEU A 133 -3.55 -4.95 -14.50
CA LEU A 133 -2.19 -4.96 -15.07
C LEU A 133 -2.20 -4.67 -16.58
N GLU A 134 -3.15 -5.28 -17.32
CA GLU A 134 -3.31 -5.04 -18.75
C GLU A 134 -3.70 -3.58 -19.04
N ALA A 135 -4.64 -3.01 -18.26
CA ALA A 135 -5.12 -1.66 -18.45
C ALA A 135 -4.02 -0.62 -18.15
N TYR A 136 -3.28 -0.76 -17.06
CA TYR A 136 -2.18 0.14 -16.73
C TYR A 136 -1.03 0.03 -17.73
N LYS A 137 -0.72 -1.16 -18.21
CA LYS A 137 0.27 -1.34 -19.28
C LYS A 137 -0.12 -0.64 -20.57
N LYS A 138 -1.41 -0.63 -20.93
CA LYS A 138 -1.91 0.13 -22.09
C LYS A 138 -1.76 1.65 -21.92
N GLU A 139 -1.82 2.14 -20.68
CA GLU A 139 -1.52 3.54 -20.34
C GLU A 139 0.01 3.83 -20.26
N GLY A 140 0.87 2.85 -20.54
CA GLY A 140 2.32 2.99 -20.48
C GLY A 140 2.91 2.88 -19.06
N ILE A 141 2.17 2.28 -18.14
CA ILE A 141 2.60 2.09 -16.74
C ILE A 141 2.80 0.60 -16.48
N ASP A 142 4.05 0.23 -16.20
CA ASP A 142 4.40 -1.13 -15.79
C ASP A 142 4.33 -1.25 -14.28
N ILE A 143 3.55 -2.20 -13.78
CA ILE A 143 3.46 -2.56 -12.37
C ILE A 143 4.53 -3.61 -12.09
N TRP A 144 5.34 -3.41 -11.06
CA TRP A 144 6.37 -4.35 -10.63
C TRP A 144 5.83 -5.44 -9.71
N GLY A 145 4.89 -5.09 -8.84
CA GLY A 145 4.32 -6.02 -7.88
C GLY A 145 2.93 -5.61 -7.43
N VAL A 146 2.22 -6.54 -6.80
CA VAL A 146 0.91 -6.32 -6.20
C VAL A 146 0.88 -6.87 -4.80
N THR A 147 0.16 -6.24 -3.89
CA THR A 147 -0.28 -6.90 -2.66
C THR A 147 -1.65 -7.53 -2.88
N VAL A 148 -1.97 -8.57 -2.12
CA VAL A 148 -3.25 -9.28 -2.28
C VAL A 148 -4.42 -8.41 -1.85
N ILE A 149 -4.27 -7.76 -0.70
CA ILE A 149 -5.21 -6.80 -0.13
C ILE A 149 -4.48 -5.93 0.90
N ASN A 150 -4.83 -4.66 0.97
CA ASN A 150 -4.36 -3.78 2.03
C ASN A 150 -5.04 -4.16 3.36
N GLU A 151 -4.26 -4.32 4.40
CA GLU A 151 -4.71 -4.52 5.79
C GLU A 151 -5.80 -5.58 5.97
N PRO A 152 -5.48 -6.87 5.76
CA PRO A 152 -6.45 -7.96 5.77
C PRO A 152 -7.14 -8.20 7.12
N HIS A 153 -6.65 -7.63 8.21
CA HIS A 153 -7.34 -7.64 9.51
C HIS A 153 -8.51 -6.65 9.57
N GLY A 154 -8.61 -5.76 8.56
CA GLY A 154 -9.56 -4.65 8.54
C GLY A 154 -9.09 -3.45 9.35
N ASN A 155 -9.93 -2.45 9.42
CA ASN A 155 -9.62 -1.13 9.98
C ASN A 155 -10.73 -0.59 10.91
N GLY A 156 -11.47 -1.46 11.55
CA GLY A 156 -12.55 -1.07 12.45
C GLY A 156 -13.76 -0.41 11.75
N ASN A 157 -13.97 -0.71 10.47
CA ASN A 157 -15.04 -0.16 9.63
C ASN A 157 -14.93 1.34 9.31
N ASN A 158 -13.71 1.87 9.24
CA ASN A 158 -13.47 3.30 8.97
C ASN A 158 -13.40 3.63 7.48
N TRP A 159 -12.75 2.80 6.67
CA TRP A 159 -12.58 3.00 5.22
C TRP A 159 -12.62 1.66 4.47
N GLU A 160 -12.34 1.66 3.16
CA GLU A 160 -12.34 0.47 2.32
C GLU A 160 -11.47 -0.64 2.92
N SER A 161 -12.02 -1.85 2.95
CA SER A 161 -11.29 -3.02 3.45
C SER A 161 -11.96 -4.33 3.02
N THR A 162 -11.19 -5.41 3.01
CA THR A 162 -11.67 -6.78 2.86
C THR A 162 -10.90 -7.67 3.81
N LEU A 163 -11.60 -8.47 4.59
CA LEU A 163 -11.01 -9.36 5.58
C LEU A 163 -10.50 -10.65 4.94
N PHE A 164 -9.29 -11.03 5.29
CA PHE A 164 -8.70 -12.34 4.99
C PHE A 164 -8.07 -12.90 6.26
N SER A 165 -8.16 -14.21 6.44
CA SER A 165 -7.24 -14.92 7.33
C SER A 165 -5.95 -15.28 6.60
N PRO A 166 -4.88 -15.66 7.32
CA PRO A 166 -3.65 -16.16 6.71
C PRO A 166 -3.88 -17.30 5.74
N GLU A 167 -4.76 -18.25 6.09
CA GLU A 167 -5.11 -19.40 5.25
C GLU A 167 -5.91 -18.97 4.02
N GLU A 168 -6.91 -18.11 4.18
CA GLU A 168 -7.75 -17.63 3.08
C GLU A 168 -6.89 -16.93 2.02
N MET A 169 -5.99 -16.03 2.42
CA MET A 169 -5.06 -15.34 1.51
C MET A 169 -4.11 -16.34 0.84
N THR A 170 -3.53 -17.26 1.60
CA THR A 170 -2.59 -18.26 1.07
C THR A 170 -3.27 -19.14 0.02
N LEU A 171 -4.48 -19.61 0.29
CA LEU A 171 -5.26 -20.44 -0.66
C LEU A 171 -5.69 -19.64 -1.89
N PHE A 172 -6.08 -18.36 -1.72
CA PHE A 172 -6.41 -17.50 -2.84
C PHE A 172 -5.21 -17.29 -3.77
N VAL A 173 -4.03 -17.00 -3.23
CA VAL A 173 -2.82 -16.84 -4.04
C VAL A 173 -2.42 -18.15 -4.71
N GLN A 174 -2.40 -19.25 -3.97
CA GLN A 174 -1.98 -20.56 -4.46
C GLN A 174 -2.88 -21.10 -5.57
N ASN A 175 -4.21 -20.95 -5.43
CA ASN A 175 -5.16 -21.64 -6.28
C ASN A 175 -5.79 -20.74 -7.36
N HIS A 176 -5.77 -19.43 -7.17
CA HIS A 176 -6.47 -18.49 -8.06
C HIS A 176 -5.53 -17.41 -8.62
N LEU A 177 -4.99 -16.53 -7.78
CA LEU A 177 -4.24 -15.37 -8.26
C LEU A 177 -2.93 -15.77 -8.97
N GLY A 178 -2.11 -16.58 -8.33
CA GLY A 178 -0.83 -17.03 -8.90
C GLY A 178 -0.99 -17.76 -10.24
N PRO A 179 -1.84 -18.80 -10.31
CA PRO A 179 -2.12 -19.49 -11.56
C PRO A 179 -2.76 -18.61 -12.64
N LYS A 180 -3.57 -17.62 -12.25
CA LYS A 180 -4.17 -16.68 -13.21
C LYS A 180 -3.12 -15.79 -13.84
N LEU A 181 -2.26 -15.17 -13.02
CA LEU A 181 -1.19 -14.31 -13.52
C LEU A 181 -0.18 -15.10 -14.38
N GLU A 182 0.14 -16.34 -13.98
CA GLU A 182 1.01 -17.22 -14.75
C GLU A 182 0.42 -17.52 -16.15
N ARG A 183 -0.89 -17.88 -16.23
CA ARG A 183 -1.58 -18.14 -17.49
C ARG A 183 -1.68 -16.92 -18.41
N ASP A 184 -1.84 -15.73 -17.82
CA ASP A 184 -2.00 -14.50 -18.59
C ASP A 184 -0.66 -13.85 -18.99
N GLY A 185 0.47 -14.48 -18.66
CA GLY A 185 1.82 -14.00 -19.02
C GLY A 185 2.39 -12.95 -18.07
N TRP A 186 1.84 -12.81 -16.85
CA TRP A 186 2.31 -11.88 -15.82
C TRP A 186 3.28 -12.52 -14.82
N ASN A 187 4.15 -13.43 -15.30
CA ASN A 187 5.07 -14.20 -14.44
C ASN A 187 6.07 -13.32 -13.65
N GLU A 188 6.37 -12.14 -14.17
CA GLU A 188 7.34 -11.22 -13.55
C GLU A 188 6.75 -10.39 -12.41
N ILE A 189 5.40 -10.35 -12.29
CA ILE A 189 4.72 -9.60 -11.23
C ILE A 189 5.00 -10.23 -9.89
N LYS A 190 5.45 -9.42 -8.94
CA LYS A 190 5.75 -9.83 -7.57
C LYS A 190 4.49 -9.82 -6.73
N ILE A 191 3.99 -10.99 -6.33
CA ILE A 191 2.86 -11.08 -5.40
C ILE A 191 3.43 -10.99 -3.97
N LEU A 192 3.00 -9.98 -3.23
CA LEU A 192 3.36 -9.75 -1.84
C LEU A 192 2.14 -10.09 -0.97
N GLY A 193 2.34 -10.89 0.04
CA GLY A 193 1.30 -11.21 1.00
C GLY A 193 1.38 -10.36 2.26
N TYR A 194 0.43 -10.52 3.15
CA TYR A 194 0.25 -9.81 4.42
C TYR A 194 -0.22 -8.36 4.23
N ASP A 195 0.69 -7.41 4.06
CA ASP A 195 0.39 -5.97 3.88
C ASP A 195 -0.30 -5.34 5.10
N GLN A 196 0.23 -5.61 6.30
CA GLN A 196 -0.30 -5.23 7.60
C GLN A 196 0.83 -4.94 8.61
N ASN A 197 0.45 -4.49 9.81
CA ASN A 197 1.37 -4.13 10.90
C ASN A 197 2.23 -5.29 11.39
N ARG A 198 3.45 -4.99 11.83
CA ARG A 198 4.52 -5.96 12.11
C ARG A 198 4.22 -6.97 13.23
N ALA A 199 3.41 -6.64 14.24
CA ALA A 199 3.19 -7.53 15.37
C ALA A 199 2.51 -8.85 15.01
N GLY A 200 1.59 -8.86 14.04
CA GLY A 200 0.90 -10.05 13.56
C GLY A 200 1.67 -10.90 12.53
N LEU A 201 2.88 -10.48 12.17
CA LEU A 201 3.62 -10.98 11.02
C LEU A 201 3.91 -12.49 11.04
N GLN A 202 4.19 -13.07 12.22
CA GLN A 202 4.64 -14.46 12.34
C GLN A 202 3.61 -15.45 11.80
N GLU A 203 2.35 -15.32 12.21
CA GLU A 203 1.26 -16.21 11.78
C GLU A 203 1.09 -16.24 10.27
N TRP A 204 1.17 -15.07 9.65
CA TRP A 204 1.03 -14.93 8.19
C TRP A 204 2.21 -15.53 7.43
N VAL A 205 3.42 -15.29 7.91
CA VAL A 205 4.63 -15.86 7.35
C VAL A 205 4.62 -17.39 7.46
N ASP A 206 4.12 -17.92 8.56
CA ASP A 206 3.98 -19.38 8.75
C ASP A 206 2.98 -19.99 7.76
N ALA A 207 1.86 -19.32 7.48
CA ALA A 207 0.89 -19.78 6.49
C ALA A 207 1.42 -19.67 5.05
N MET A 208 1.96 -18.48 4.67
CA MET A 208 2.44 -18.21 3.31
C MET A 208 3.64 -19.08 2.91
N TYR A 209 4.54 -19.38 3.85
CA TYR A 209 5.79 -20.11 3.60
C TYR A 209 5.82 -21.48 4.27
N LYS A 210 4.64 -22.08 4.44
CA LYS A 210 4.48 -23.40 5.06
C LYS A 210 5.24 -24.50 4.31
N ASP A 211 5.16 -24.48 3.00
CA ASP A 211 5.80 -25.44 2.10
C ASP A 211 6.02 -24.81 0.70
N ASP A 212 6.73 -25.50 -0.17
CA ASP A 212 7.06 -25.01 -1.53
C ASP A 212 5.81 -24.73 -2.37
N LYS A 213 4.74 -25.49 -2.18
CA LYS A 213 3.51 -25.32 -2.93
C LYS A 213 2.79 -24.02 -2.56
N THR A 214 2.69 -23.72 -1.26
CA THR A 214 2.07 -22.49 -0.76
C THR A 214 2.93 -21.27 -1.09
N SER A 215 4.25 -21.40 -0.98
CA SER A 215 5.19 -20.30 -1.19
C SER A 215 5.48 -20.00 -2.67
N LYS A 216 5.09 -20.89 -3.60
CA LYS A 216 5.44 -20.81 -5.03
C LYS A 216 5.24 -19.43 -5.64
N TYR A 217 4.07 -18.84 -5.40
CA TYR A 217 3.68 -17.59 -6.04
C TYR A 217 3.98 -16.34 -5.22
N PHE A 218 4.25 -16.47 -3.93
CA PHE A 218 4.65 -15.32 -3.12
C PHE A 218 6.10 -14.91 -3.43
N ALA A 219 6.27 -13.68 -3.87
CA ALA A 219 7.60 -13.08 -4.04
C ALA A 219 8.12 -12.50 -2.72
N GLY A 220 7.25 -12.14 -1.81
CA GLY A 220 7.64 -11.55 -0.53
C GLY A 220 6.48 -11.25 0.40
N THR A 221 6.82 -10.59 1.49
CA THR A 221 5.92 -10.13 2.53
C THR A 221 5.94 -8.61 2.59
N ALA A 222 4.76 -8.00 2.57
CA ALA A 222 4.54 -6.57 2.74
C ALA A 222 4.21 -6.27 4.20
N ILE A 223 4.73 -5.17 4.74
CA ILE A 223 4.53 -4.77 6.14
C ILE A 223 4.18 -3.30 6.26
N HIS A 224 3.48 -2.95 7.35
CA HIS A 224 3.15 -1.60 7.78
C HIS A 224 3.71 -1.33 9.17
N TRP A 225 3.73 -0.05 9.59
CA TRP A 225 4.36 0.34 10.86
C TRP A 225 3.39 0.82 11.96
N TYR A 226 2.08 0.92 11.67
CA TYR A 226 1.13 1.67 12.50
C TYR A 226 0.87 1.11 13.90
N GLU A 227 1.27 -0.11 14.19
CA GLU A 227 1.09 -0.67 15.52
C GLU A 227 1.95 0.02 16.58
N SER A 228 3.14 0.49 16.20
CA SER A 228 4.00 1.34 17.00
C SER A 228 4.90 2.16 16.10
N THR A 229 5.00 3.46 16.35
CA THR A 229 5.94 4.34 15.66
C THR A 229 7.31 4.42 16.34
N TYR A 230 7.53 3.69 17.41
CA TYR A 230 8.80 3.62 18.14
C TYR A 230 9.44 2.26 18.09
N GLU A 231 8.63 1.21 18.00
CA GLU A 231 9.10 -0.16 18.01
C GLU A 231 9.09 -0.71 16.59
N VAL A 232 10.26 -1.17 16.13
CA VAL A 232 10.43 -1.76 14.80
C VAL A 232 10.16 -3.26 14.75
N PHE A 233 9.87 -3.89 15.88
CA PHE A 233 9.61 -5.33 16.01
C PHE A 233 10.70 -6.21 15.37
N PRO A 234 11.98 -6.04 15.76
CA PRO A 234 13.10 -6.69 15.10
C PRO A 234 13.00 -8.21 15.13
N GLU A 235 12.41 -8.79 16.18
CA GLU A 235 12.22 -10.23 16.31
C GLU A 235 11.23 -10.76 15.26
N ALA A 236 10.13 -10.04 15.00
CA ALA A 236 9.16 -10.40 13.98
C ALA A 236 9.74 -10.30 12.57
N LEU A 237 10.51 -9.24 12.29
CA LEU A 237 11.21 -9.06 11.02
C LEU A 237 12.27 -10.15 10.81
N GLN A 238 13.09 -10.43 11.81
CA GLN A 238 14.10 -11.49 11.75
C GLN A 238 13.47 -12.87 11.57
N TYR A 239 12.32 -13.12 12.24
CA TYR A 239 11.56 -14.36 12.05
C TYR A 239 11.12 -14.52 10.60
N ALA A 240 10.50 -13.49 10.03
CA ALA A 240 10.05 -13.49 8.64
C ALA A 240 11.21 -13.71 7.65
N HIS A 241 12.33 -13.01 7.86
CA HIS A 241 13.54 -13.21 7.07
C HIS A 241 14.08 -14.63 7.17
N ASN A 242 14.21 -15.17 8.37
CA ASN A 242 14.73 -16.54 8.58
C ASN A 242 13.83 -17.62 7.96
N LYS A 243 12.50 -17.41 8.00
CA LYS A 243 11.53 -18.33 7.42
C LYS A 243 11.61 -18.37 5.89
N ALA A 244 11.87 -17.23 5.27
CA ALA A 244 11.91 -17.10 3.82
C ALA A 244 13.04 -16.15 3.34
N PRO A 245 14.33 -16.54 3.52
CA PRO A 245 15.48 -15.64 3.34
C PRO A 245 15.67 -15.16 1.88
N ASN A 246 15.09 -15.85 0.91
CA ASN A 246 15.18 -15.51 -0.51
C ASN A 246 13.93 -14.73 -1.00
N LYS A 247 13.02 -14.35 -0.09
CA LYS A 247 11.82 -13.58 -0.40
C LYS A 247 12.00 -12.13 0.02
N TYR A 248 11.30 -11.24 -0.65
CA TYR A 248 11.28 -9.84 -0.25
C TYR A 248 10.63 -9.66 1.11
N LEU A 249 11.13 -8.71 1.89
CA LEU A 249 10.44 -8.12 3.04
C LEU A 249 10.41 -6.62 2.79
N ILE A 250 9.24 -6.06 2.56
CA ILE A 250 9.07 -4.68 2.07
C ILE A 250 8.09 -3.95 2.96
N GLN A 251 8.52 -2.81 3.50
CA GLN A 251 7.60 -1.87 4.13
C GLN A 251 6.85 -1.13 3.02
N THR A 252 5.57 -1.44 2.87
CA THR A 252 4.71 -0.95 1.81
C THR A 252 3.90 0.27 2.23
N GLU A 253 3.77 0.49 3.53
CA GLU A 253 3.06 1.66 4.04
C GLU A 253 3.63 2.12 5.37
N ALA A 254 3.87 3.43 5.44
CA ALA A 254 4.24 4.17 6.63
C ALA A 254 3.90 5.63 6.41
N CYS A 255 3.12 6.24 7.26
CA CYS A 255 3.00 7.70 7.32
C CYS A 255 3.00 8.14 8.78
N VAL A 256 3.47 9.34 9.03
CA VAL A 256 3.27 9.94 10.33
C VAL A 256 1.85 10.43 10.37
N ASP A 257 1.00 9.68 11.06
CA ASP A 257 -0.35 10.10 11.34
C ASP A 257 -0.37 11.21 12.41
N SER A 258 -1.46 11.93 12.46
CA SER A 258 -1.71 12.97 13.46
C SER A 258 -2.35 12.41 14.72
N GLU A 259 -2.51 11.09 14.82
CA GLU A 259 -3.12 10.47 15.98
C GLU A 259 -2.19 10.53 17.20
N ILE A 260 -2.81 10.73 18.35
CA ILE A 260 -2.08 10.66 19.62
C ILE A 260 -1.66 9.20 19.82
N PRO A 261 -0.38 8.92 20.03
CA PRO A 261 0.07 7.56 20.31
C PRO A 261 -0.65 6.97 21.51
N HIS A 262 -1.19 5.76 21.38
CA HIS A 262 -1.88 5.07 22.47
C HIS A 262 -0.92 4.41 23.48
N TRP A 263 0.34 4.24 23.12
CA TRP A 263 1.39 3.69 23.97
C TRP A 263 2.02 4.79 24.81
N GLN A 264 2.25 4.47 26.05
CA GLN A 264 2.45 5.45 27.11
C GLN A 264 3.90 5.65 27.54
N ASP A 265 4.85 5.09 26.80
CA ASP A 265 6.23 5.03 27.25
C ASP A 265 6.99 6.35 27.10
N ASP A 266 6.44 7.29 26.35
CA ASP A 266 6.97 8.62 26.20
C ASP A 266 6.01 9.67 26.77
N ALA A 267 6.24 10.03 28.04
CA ALA A 267 5.44 11.05 28.75
C ALA A 267 5.41 12.41 28.03
N TRP A 268 6.37 12.66 27.11
CA TRP A 268 6.40 13.88 26.31
C TRP A 268 5.25 13.96 25.32
N TYR A 269 4.87 12.85 24.68
CA TYR A 269 3.77 12.81 23.71
C TYR A 269 2.39 13.03 24.31
N TRP A 270 2.27 12.85 25.61
CA TRP A 270 1.01 13.11 26.33
C TRP A 270 0.86 14.55 26.77
N LYS A 271 1.86 15.37 26.51
CA LYS A 271 1.73 16.80 26.75
C LYS A 271 0.91 17.44 25.64
N LYS A 272 0.10 18.43 26.01
CA LYS A 272 -0.68 19.21 25.06
C LYS A 272 0.17 19.73 23.91
N GLU A 273 1.41 20.11 24.22
CA GLU A 273 2.40 20.62 23.30
C GLU A 273 2.75 19.64 22.17
N ALA A 274 2.77 18.36 22.46
CA ALA A 274 3.06 17.32 21.48
C ALA A 274 1.85 16.96 20.60
N THR A 275 0.64 17.21 21.10
CA THR A 275 -0.61 16.87 20.40
C THR A 275 -1.18 18.04 19.60
N ASP A 276 -0.69 19.24 19.82
CA ASP A 276 -1.10 20.44 19.08
C ASP A 276 -0.11 20.74 17.95
N TRP A 277 -0.45 20.28 16.76
CA TRP A 277 0.37 20.42 15.56
C TRP A 277 0.56 21.88 15.11
N GLY A 278 -0.26 22.79 15.60
CA GLY A 278 -0.16 24.20 15.28
C GLY A 278 0.99 24.89 16.01
N TRP A 279 1.19 24.61 17.28
CA TRP A 279 2.16 25.28 18.18
C TRP A 279 2.24 26.81 18.04
N ASP A 280 1.23 27.44 17.47
CA ASP A 280 1.19 28.89 17.31
C ASP A 280 1.18 29.62 18.65
N TRP A 281 0.72 28.93 19.68
CA TRP A 281 0.67 29.39 21.07
C TRP A 281 2.02 29.22 21.82
N ALA A 282 2.96 28.41 21.29
CA ALA A 282 4.25 28.19 21.92
C ALA A 282 5.12 29.45 21.85
N SER A 283 5.92 29.70 22.89
CA SER A 283 6.88 30.77 22.87
C SER A 283 7.95 30.54 21.80
N GLU A 284 8.51 31.60 21.22
CA GLU A 284 9.54 31.48 20.19
C GLU A 284 10.76 30.63 20.64
N LYS A 285 11.11 30.69 21.93
CA LYS A 285 12.19 29.87 22.50
C LYS A 285 11.86 28.37 22.56
N ASP A 286 10.58 28.02 22.54
CA ASP A 286 10.13 26.64 22.68
C ASP A 286 9.68 26.04 21.33
N LYS A 287 9.54 26.85 20.29
CA LYS A 287 9.10 26.41 18.96
C LYS A 287 10.03 25.37 18.31
N TYR A 288 11.32 25.36 18.68
CA TYR A 288 12.25 24.35 18.19
C TYR A 288 11.94 22.93 18.73
N LEU A 289 11.23 22.84 19.86
CA LEU A 289 10.78 21.56 20.43
C LEU A 289 9.52 21.04 19.71
N HIS A 290 9.02 21.79 18.73
CA HIS A 290 7.78 21.46 18.05
C HIS A 290 7.79 20.03 17.50
N PRO A 291 6.68 19.30 17.66
CA PRO A 291 6.53 17.91 17.17
C PRO A 291 6.82 17.71 15.69
N LYS A 292 6.86 18.76 14.87
CA LYS A 292 7.21 18.63 13.44
C LYS A 292 8.53 17.93 13.15
N TYR A 293 9.45 17.93 14.09
CA TYR A 293 10.72 17.19 13.97
C TYR A 293 10.60 15.75 14.49
N ALA A 294 9.66 15.48 15.38
CA ALA A 294 9.44 14.12 15.87
C ALA A 294 8.98 13.17 14.73
N PRO A 295 8.05 13.57 13.83
CA PRO A 295 7.74 12.78 12.64
C PRO A 295 8.96 12.42 11.80
N VAL A 296 9.83 13.39 11.53
CA VAL A 296 11.07 13.15 10.75
C VAL A 296 11.98 12.16 11.45
N ASN A 297 12.17 12.33 12.78
CA ASN A 297 12.98 11.43 13.58
C ASN A 297 12.44 10.01 13.57
N ARG A 298 11.12 9.82 13.68
CA ARG A 298 10.47 8.51 13.61
C ARG A 298 10.67 7.81 12.27
N TYR A 299 10.54 8.54 11.15
CA TYR A 299 10.88 7.97 9.85
C TYR A 299 12.32 7.48 9.79
N ALA A 300 13.26 8.28 10.30
CA ALA A 300 14.67 7.92 10.33
C ALA A 300 14.93 6.69 11.23
N GLU A 301 14.35 6.66 12.42
CA GLU A 301 14.48 5.54 13.37
C GLU A 301 13.86 4.26 12.80
N ASP A 302 12.69 4.33 12.18
CA ASP A 302 12.04 3.16 11.58
C ASP A 302 12.82 2.63 10.38
N ILE A 303 13.29 3.52 9.48
CA ILE A 303 14.12 3.12 8.34
C ILE A 303 15.42 2.44 8.81
N ILE A 304 16.09 3.02 9.80
CA ILE A 304 17.35 2.46 10.32
C ILE A 304 17.09 1.13 11.05
N GLY A 305 16.00 1.04 11.81
CA GLY A 305 15.66 -0.16 12.57
C GLY A 305 15.23 -1.34 11.69
N CYS A 306 14.72 -1.08 10.48
CA CYS A 306 14.32 -2.11 9.52
C CYS A 306 15.47 -2.58 8.60
N LEU A 307 16.60 -1.88 8.55
CA LEU A 307 17.79 -2.22 7.74
C LEU A 307 18.79 -3.08 8.49
#